data_2b67b6f3af53a7fc180986b8a206ad92
#
_entry.id   2b67b6f3af53a7fc180986b8a206ad92
#
_cell.length_a   1.000
_cell.length_b   1.000
_cell.length_c   1.000
_cell.angle_alpha   90.00
_cell.angle_beta   90.00
_cell.angle_gamma   90.00
#
_symmetry.space_group_name_H-M   'P 1'
#
loop_
_entity.id
_entity.type
_entity.pdbx_description
1 polymer ?
#
loop_
_entity_poly.entity_id
_entity_poly.type
_entity_poly.pdbx_seq_one_letter_code
_entity_poly.pdbx_strand_id
1 'polypeptide(L)'
;EPRNSYDVAGKVMGLQSYGHMNNDYLKKLRNFDINQINIVFDFNLWKQHIGDNLLAELKKIDWIRTVHFYAGELLLNYFTKVIDNNDDYISYSGGCAQNVVWNTALKNKFKNLIIPPHCSDEGLSLGVIEFFRRKHDLPFFKLNNFPFSQGDN
;
A
#
# COMPACT_ATOMS: atom_id res chain seq x y z
N GLU A 1 -10.51 19.59 -15.75
CA GLU A 1 -11.31 18.79 -14.80
C GLU A 1 -10.38 18.17 -13.78
N PRO A 2 -10.67 18.23 -12.48
CA PRO A 2 -9.89 17.53 -11.48
C PRO A 2 -10.05 16.04 -11.73
N ARG A 3 -8.98 15.39 -12.25
CA ARG A 3 -8.94 13.95 -12.41
C ARG A 3 -9.10 13.32 -11.04
N ASN A 4 -10.01 12.37 -10.92
CA ASN A 4 -10.28 11.64 -9.68
C ASN A 4 -8.95 11.16 -9.07
N SER A 5 -8.66 11.62 -7.87
CA SER A 5 -7.41 11.29 -7.15
C SER A 5 -7.23 9.78 -6.92
N TYR A 6 -8.31 9.03 -6.95
CA TYR A 6 -8.31 7.57 -6.80
C TYR A 6 -7.59 6.83 -7.93
N ASP A 7 -7.64 7.37 -9.17
CA ASP A 7 -6.92 6.77 -10.31
C ASP A 7 -5.39 6.94 -10.25
N VAL A 8 -4.91 7.85 -9.40
CA VAL A 8 -3.49 8.20 -9.36
C VAL A 8 -2.67 7.11 -8.68
N ALA A 9 -3.18 6.51 -7.61
CA ALA A 9 -2.43 5.52 -6.83
C ALA A 9 -2.07 4.28 -7.65
N GLY A 10 -3.01 3.73 -8.42
CA GLY A 10 -2.78 2.59 -9.31
C GLY A 10 -1.79 2.94 -10.44
N LYS A 11 -1.89 4.14 -11.01
CA LYS A 11 -0.96 4.63 -12.04
C LYS A 11 0.45 4.80 -11.50
N VAL A 12 0.60 5.35 -10.29
CA VAL A 12 1.90 5.49 -9.61
C VAL A 12 2.52 4.11 -9.35
N MET A 13 1.72 3.14 -8.86
CA MET A 13 2.16 1.77 -8.67
C MET A 13 2.63 1.13 -9.99
N GLY A 14 1.95 1.36 -11.10
CA GLY A 14 2.37 0.88 -12.41
C GLY A 14 3.63 1.57 -12.93
N LEU A 15 3.69 2.90 -12.84
CA LEU A 15 4.79 3.72 -13.32
C LEU A 15 6.13 3.42 -12.63
N GLN A 16 6.12 3.04 -11.36
CA GLN A 16 7.34 2.71 -10.62
C GLN A 16 8.16 1.59 -11.28
N SER A 17 7.55 0.69 -12.05
CA SER A 17 8.24 -0.41 -12.73
C SER A 17 9.16 0.06 -13.88
N TYR A 18 8.94 1.25 -14.40
CA TYR A 18 9.73 1.84 -15.48
C TYR A 18 10.89 2.72 -14.98
N GLY A 19 10.95 3.01 -13.68
CA GLY A 19 11.99 3.82 -13.07
C GLY A 19 13.18 2.99 -12.59
N HIS A 20 14.31 3.66 -12.41
CA HIS A 20 15.51 3.11 -11.80
C HIS A 20 15.63 3.55 -10.34
N MET A 21 16.16 2.67 -9.50
CA MET A 21 16.43 3.00 -8.11
C MET A 21 17.56 4.02 -8.01
N ASN A 22 17.32 5.12 -7.30
CA ASN A 22 18.37 6.08 -6.95
C ASN A 22 18.81 5.83 -5.50
N ASN A 23 20.00 5.27 -5.34
CA ASN A 23 20.53 4.87 -4.02
C ASN A 23 20.86 6.06 -3.12
N ASP A 24 21.31 7.19 -3.67
CA ASP A 24 21.62 8.38 -2.87
C ASP A 24 20.35 9.00 -2.32
N TYR A 25 19.30 9.05 -3.14
CA TYR A 25 17.99 9.49 -2.72
C TYR A 25 17.39 8.55 -1.67
N LEU A 26 17.48 7.24 -1.89
CA LEU A 26 17.00 6.24 -0.92
C LEU A 26 17.71 6.38 0.43
N LYS A 27 19.03 6.62 0.43
CA LYS A 27 19.78 6.88 1.66
C LYS A 27 19.28 8.12 2.40
N LYS A 28 18.97 9.19 1.69
CA LYS A 28 18.39 10.40 2.29
C LYS A 28 17.00 10.13 2.88
N LEU A 29 16.14 9.39 2.18
CA LEU A 29 14.82 9.00 2.68
C LEU A 29 14.92 8.17 3.96
N ARG A 30 15.85 7.21 4.03
CA ARG A 30 16.05 6.36 5.22
C ARG A 30 16.58 7.13 6.43
N ASN A 31 17.32 8.21 6.21
CA ASN A 31 17.81 9.09 7.27
C ASN A 31 16.76 10.09 7.74
N PHE A 32 15.59 10.11 7.09
CA PHE A 32 14.50 10.99 7.44
C PHE A 32 13.69 10.40 8.59
N ASP A 33 13.44 11.18 9.64
CA ASP A 33 12.56 10.74 10.74
C ASP A 33 11.09 10.80 10.31
N ILE A 34 10.56 9.64 9.92
CA ILE A 34 9.17 9.52 9.48
C ILE A 34 8.15 9.75 10.61
N ASN A 35 8.57 9.76 11.87
CA ASN A 35 7.68 10.08 12.99
C ASN A 35 7.29 11.57 12.99
N GLN A 36 8.00 12.40 12.25
CA GLN A 36 7.59 13.77 11.93
C GLN A 36 6.58 13.78 10.78
N ILE A 37 5.49 13.04 10.93
CA ILE A 37 4.47 12.78 9.88
C ILE A 37 3.92 14.06 9.23
N ASN A 38 3.85 15.16 9.96
CA ASN A 38 3.41 16.45 9.41
C ASN A 38 4.29 16.93 8.25
N ILE A 39 5.53 16.48 8.20
CA ILE A 39 6.49 16.81 7.14
C ILE A 39 6.14 16.13 5.81
N VAL A 40 5.46 14.99 5.82
CA VAL A 40 5.07 14.27 4.60
C VAL A 40 4.14 15.11 3.72
N PHE A 41 3.37 16.00 4.33
CA PHE A 41 2.44 16.90 3.62
C PHE A 41 3.02 18.28 3.35
N ASP A 42 4.20 18.61 3.89
CA ASP A 42 4.89 19.85 3.61
C ASP A 42 5.99 19.65 2.56
N PHE A 43 5.64 20.01 1.33
CA PHE A 43 6.56 19.87 0.19
C PHE A 43 7.83 20.73 0.33
N ASN A 44 7.77 21.85 1.06
CA ASN A 44 8.93 22.70 1.27
C ASN A 44 9.92 22.07 2.27
N LEU A 45 9.41 21.44 3.33
CA LEU A 45 10.25 20.66 4.24
C LEU A 45 10.89 19.46 3.55
N TRP A 46 10.16 18.79 2.66
CA TRP A 46 10.72 17.73 1.83
C TRP A 46 11.87 18.24 0.97
N LYS A 47 11.69 19.38 0.28
CA LYS A 47 12.73 19.99 -0.53
C LYS A 47 13.96 20.35 0.30
N GLN A 48 13.79 20.95 1.48
CA GLN A 48 14.88 21.28 2.37
C GLN A 48 15.68 20.05 2.82
N HIS A 49 14.99 18.96 3.12
CA HIS A 49 15.63 17.73 3.57
C HIS A 49 16.37 16.99 2.45
N ILE A 50 15.77 16.90 1.27
CA ILE A 50 16.30 16.12 0.14
C ILE A 50 17.31 16.94 -0.67
N GLY A 51 17.14 18.26 -0.69
CA GLY A 51 17.90 19.21 -1.49
C GLY A 51 17.26 19.44 -2.87
N ASP A 52 17.09 20.69 -3.20
CA ASP A 52 16.42 21.12 -4.45
C ASP A 52 17.13 20.58 -5.71
N ASN A 53 18.45 20.51 -5.68
CA ASN A 53 19.23 20.03 -6.83
C ASN A 53 18.98 18.56 -7.13
N LEU A 54 18.86 17.71 -6.10
CA LEU A 54 18.65 16.28 -6.30
C LEU A 54 17.27 16.01 -6.94
N LEU A 55 16.23 16.74 -6.54
CA LEU A 55 14.91 16.62 -7.15
C LEU A 55 14.88 17.11 -8.60
N ALA A 56 15.66 18.13 -8.94
CA ALA A 56 15.77 18.65 -10.30
C ALA A 56 16.50 17.67 -11.24
N GLU A 57 17.50 16.97 -10.74
CA GLU A 57 18.32 16.01 -11.50
C GLU A 57 17.63 14.65 -11.66
N LEU A 58 16.73 14.28 -10.74
CA LEU A 58 16.01 13.02 -10.80
C LEU A 58 14.91 13.06 -11.86
N LYS A 59 14.93 12.06 -12.74
CA LYS A 59 13.77 11.81 -13.58
C LYS A 59 12.56 11.51 -12.68
N LYS A 60 11.42 12.10 -12.98
CA LYS A 60 10.18 11.89 -12.18
C LYS A 60 9.85 10.41 -11.95
N ILE A 61 10.16 9.56 -12.92
CA ILE A 61 9.90 8.13 -12.86
C ILE A 61 10.85 7.41 -11.89
N ASP A 62 12.12 7.83 -11.83
CA ASP A 62 13.11 7.28 -10.90
C ASP A 62 12.79 7.71 -9.46
N TRP A 63 12.29 8.93 -9.30
CA TRP A 63 11.76 9.41 -8.03
C TRP A 63 10.58 8.55 -7.56
N ILE A 64 9.59 8.31 -8.42
CA ILE A 64 8.44 7.45 -8.14
C ILE A 64 8.91 6.05 -7.71
N ARG A 65 9.86 5.46 -8.45
CA ARG A 65 10.42 4.14 -8.14
C ARG A 65 11.03 4.10 -6.74
N THR A 66 11.86 5.10 -6.44
CA THR A 66 12.62 5.13 -5.18
C THR A 66 11.71 5.35 -3.97
N VAL A 67 10.75 6.29 -4.08
CA VAL A 67 9.78 6.55 -3.00
C VAL A 67 8.84 5.37 -2.80
N HIS A 68 8.34 4.76 -3.88
CA HIS A 68 7.47 3.60 -3.79
C HIS A 68 8.17 2.41 -3.11
N PHE A 69 9.43 2.17 -3.43
CA PHE A 69 10.24 1.15 -2.77
C PHE A 69 10.42 1.45 -1.28
N TYR A 70 10.79 2.67 -0.93
CA TYR A 70 10.97 3.10 0.46
C TYR A 70 9.68 2.97 1.28
N ALA A 71 8.54 3.36 0.72
CA ALA A 71 7.25 3.16 1.38
C ALA A 71 6.95 1.68 1.65
N GLY A 72 7.31 0.79 0.72
CA GLY A 72 7.20 -0.65 0.91
C GLY A 72 8.12 -1.18 2.03
N GLU A 73 9.35 -0.67 2.15
CA GLU A 73 10.24 -0.99 3.27
C GLU A 73 9.65 -0.56 4.62
N LEU A 74 9.09 0.64 4.70
CA LEU A 74 8.43 1.14 5.92
C LEU A 74 7.25 0.26 6.33
N LEU A 75 6.42 -0.10 5.36
CA LEU A 75 5.29 -0.98 5.59
C LEU A 75 5.74 -2.36 6.11
N LEU A 76 6.73 -2.96 5.46
CA LEU A 76 7.29 -4.26 5.87
C LEU A 76 7.90 -4.20 7.28
N ASN A 77 8.61 -3.12 7.59
CA ASN A 77 9.19 -2.89 8.91
C ASN A 77 8.10 -2.71 9.98
N TYR A 78 7.02 -1.99 9.66
CA TYR A 78 5.88 -1.85 10.56
C TYR A 78 5.26 -3.20 10.88
N PHE A 79 4.92 -4.00 9.87
CA PHE A 79 4.37 -5.34 10.07
C PHE A 79 5.31 -6.24 10.89
N THR A 80 6.62 -6.15 10.65
CA THR A 80 7.62 -6.91 11.41
C THR A 80 7.66 -6.52 12.90
N LYS A 81 7.35 -5.27 13.23
CA LYS A 81 7.34 -4.80 14.61
C LYS A 81 6.07 -5.17 15.37
N VAL A 82 4.92 -5.21 14.66
CA VAL A 82 3.62 -5.43 15.31
C VAL A 82 3.17 -6.89 15.31
N ILE A 83 3.82 -7.74 14.53
CA ILE A 83 3.51 -9.17 14.46
C ILE A 83 4.57 -9.92 15.26
N ASP A 84 4.15 -10.42 16.41
CA ASP A 84 5.04 -11.10 17.33
C ASP A 84 5.37 -12.54 16.88
N ASN A 85 4.44 -13.19 16.19
CA ASN A 85 4.59 -14.56 15.73
C ASN A 85 4.28 -14.67 14.23
N ASN A 86 5.24 -15.19 13.44
CA ASN A 86 5.09 -15.39 12.00
C ASN A 86 4.03 -16.44 11.63
N ASP A 87 3.56 -17.23 12.58
CA ASP A 87 2.52 -18.23 12.40
C ASP A 87 1.11 -17.67 12.61
N ASP A 88 0.97 -16.44 13.08
CA ASP A 88 -0.31 -15.78 13.24
C ASP A 88 -1.01 -15.54 11.90
N TYR A 89 -2.34 -15.67 11.92
CA TYR A 89 -3.16 -15.29 10.78
C TYR A 89 -3.35 -13.78 10.76
N ILE A 90 -2.88 -13.16 9.67
CA ILE A 90 -2.90 -11.71 9.49
C ILE A 90 -3.88 -11.38 8.40
N SER A 91 -4.89 -10.56 8.68
CA SER A 91 -5.76 -9.97 7.66
C SER A 91 -5.32 -8.55 7.37
N TYR A 92 -4.96 -8.28 6.12
CA TYR A 92 -4.52 -6.97 5.67
C TYR A 92 -5.52 -6.37 4.67
N SER A 93 -6.09 -5.22 5.02
CA SER A 93 -7.07 -4.50 4.22
C SER A 93 -6.83 -2.99 4.29
N GLY A 94 -7.54 -2.23 3.46
CA GLY A 94 -7.39 -0.80 3.27
C GLY A 94 -6.78 -0.46 1.91
N GLY A 95 -6.74 0.82 1.54
CA GLY A 95 -6.22 1.28 0.24
C GLY A 95 -4.80 0.79 -0.07
N CYS A 96 -3.91 0.72 0.93
CA CYS A 96 -2.55 0.20 0.73
C CYS A 96 -2.52 -1.29 0.39
N ALA A 97 -3.53 -2.06 0.80
CA ALA A 97 -3.64 -3.49 0.47
C ALA A 97 -3.95 -3.76 -1.01
N GLN A 98 -4.26 -2.74 -1.78
CA GLN A 98 -4.38 -2.84 -3.25
C GLN A 98 -3.01 -2.81 -3.96
N ASN A 99 -1.93 -2.51 -3.25
CA ASN A 99 -0.60 -2.46 -3.84
C ASN A 99 0.01 -3.86 -3.97
N VAL A 100 -0.08 -4.44 -5.18
CA VAL A 100 0.37 -5.81 -5.46
C VAL A 100 1.88 -6.01 -5.25
N VAL A 101 2.69 -4.96 -5.42
CA VAL A 101 4.15 -5.01 -5.22
C VAL A 101 4.47 -5.19 -3.74
N TRP A 102 3.84 -4.38 -2.89
CA TRP A 102 4.01 -4.49 -1.43
C TRP A 102 3.41 -5.78 -0.88
N ASN A 103 2.26 -6.19 -1.42
CA ASN A 103 1.61 -7.45 -1.06
C ASN A 103 2.52 -8.66 -1.31
N THR A 104 3.25 -8.66 -2.41
CA THR A 104 4.21 -9.72 -2.72
C THR A 104 5.33 -9.76 -1.68
N ALA A 105 5.89 -8.60 -1.31
CA ALA A 105 6.93 -8.51 -0.28
C ALA A 105 6.42 -8.99 1.09
N LEU A 106 5.21 -8.58 1.47
CA LEU A 106 4.58 -9.01 2.73
C LEU A 106 4.30 -10.52 2.75
N LYS A 107 3.74 -11.08 1.67
CA LYS A 107 3.45 -12.51 1.57
C LYS A 107 4.69 -13.39 1.59
N ASN A 108 5.80 -12.91 1.05
CA ASN A 108 7.07 -13.64 1.11
C ASN A 108 7.61 -13.74 2.55
N LYS A 109 7.25 -12.81 3.42
CA LYS A 109 7.67 -12.81 4.82
C LYS A 109 6.65 -13.46 5.74
N PHE A 110 5.36 -13.20 5.54
CA PHE A 110 4.27 -13.66 6.40
C PHE A 110 3.40 -14.68 5.65
N LYS A 111 3.62 -15.96 5.91
CA LYS A 111 2.96 -17.07 5.19
C LYS A 111 1.44 -17.06 5.31
N ASN A 112 0.94 -16.68 6.49
CA ASN A 112 -0.47 -16.68 6.83
C ASN A 112 -1.14 -15.31 6.59
N LEU A 113 -0.53 -14.46 5.74
CA LEU A 113 -1.11 -13.18 5.37
C LEU A 113 -2.27 -13.39 4.39
N ILE A 114 -3.43 -12.89 4.78
CA ILE A 114 -4.67 -12.89 3.98
C ILE A 114 -4.94 -11.47 3.51
N ILE A 115 -5.02 -11.29 2.22
CA ILE A 115 -5.44 -10.03 1.59
C ILE A 115 -6.74 -10.32 0.88
N PRO A 116 -7.89 -9.87 1.41
CA PRO A 116 -9.17 -10.15 0.78
C PRO A 116 -9.28 -9.42 -0.56
N PRO A 117 -9.96 -9.99 -1.52
CA PRO A 117 -10.08 -9.40 -2.87
C PRO A 117 -10.79 -8.04 -2.87
N HIS A 118 -11.66 -7.79 -1.92
CA HIS A 118 -12.37 -6.52 -1.66
C HIS A 118 -11.70 -5.76 -0.49
N CYS A 119 -10.38 -5.67 -0.52
CA CYS A 119 -9.60 -5.08 0.57
C CYS A 119 -9.68 -3.55 0.67
N SER A 120 -10.30 -2.86 -0.30
CA SER A 120 -10.53 -1.42 -0.28
C SER A 120 -11.83 -1.03 0.43
N ASP A 121 -12.19 0.25 0.39
CA ASP A 121 -13.43 0.79 0.95
C ASP A 121 -14.69 0.09 0.41
N GLU A 122 -14.63 -0.48 -0.78
CA GLU A 122 -15.73 -1.29 -1.36
C GLU A 122 -16.10 -2.50 -0.48
N GLY A 123 -15.15 -3.03 0.27
CA GLY A 123 -15.39 -4.12 1.21
C GLY A 123 -16.18 -3.74 2.46
N LEU A 124 -16.32 -2.45 2.77
CA LEU A 124 -17.04 -1.98 3.96
C LEU A 124 -18.50 -2.43 3.96
N SER A 125 -19.17 -2.37 2.82
CA SER A 125 -20.56 -2.80 2.70
C SER A 125 -20.75 -4.29 3.01
N LEU A 126 -19.81 -5.14 2.55
CA LEU A 126 -19.80 -6.57 2.87
C LEU A 126 -19.53 -6.80 4.35
N GLY A 127 -18.63 -6.03 4.93
CA GLY A 127 -18.33 -6.07 6.37
C GLY A 127 -19.54 -5.73 7.24
N VAL A 128 -20.31 -4.70 6.85
CA VAL A 128 -21.55 -4.33 7.54
C VAL A 128 -22.60 -5.46 7.45
N ILE A 129 -22.79 -6.03 6.27
CA ILE A 129 -23.70 -7.16 6.09
C ILE A 129 -23.29 -8.33 6.98
N GLU A 130 -22.01 -8.69 6.99
CA GLU A 130 -21.50 -9.80 7.79
C GLU A 130 -21.61 -9.53 9.30
N PHE A 131 -21.41 -8.29 9.73
CA PHE A 131 -21.63 -7.88 11.13
C PHE A 131 -23.08 -8.13 11.56
N PHE A 132 -24.07 -7.73 10.74
CA PHE A 132 -25.48 -7.96 11.06
C PHE A 132 -25.83 -9.45 11.01
N ARG A 133 -25.31 -10.22 10.07
CA ARG A 133 -25.50 -11.67 10.01
C ARG A 133 -25.03 -12.35 11.29
N ARG A 134 -23.85 -12.00 11.79
CA ARG A 134 -23.32 -12.52 13.07
C ARG A 134 -24.18 -12.13 14.26
N LYS A 135 -24.66 -10.88 14.29
CA LYS A 135 -25.54 -10.40 15.36
C LYS A 135 -26.85 -11.19 15.45
N HIS A 136 -27.28 -11.79 14.35
CA HIS A 136 -28.52 -12.58 14.24
C HIS A 136 -28.26 -14.10 14.10
N ASP A 137 -27.05 -14.56 14.44
CA ASP A 137 -26.65 -15.97 14.38
C ASP A 137 -26.85 -16.64 13.01
N LEU A 138 -26.76 -15.84 11.94
CA LEU A 138 -26.85 -16.33 10.56
C LEU A 138 -25.49 -16.89 10.10
N PRO A 139 -25.47 -17.92 9.24
CA PRO A 139 -24.22 -18.48 8.71
C PRO A 139 -23.41 -17.45 7.92
N PHE A 140 -22.09 -17.62 7.88
CA PHE A 140 -21.20 -16.75 7.11
C PHE A 140 -21.62 -16.63 5.65
N PHE A 141 -21.47 -15.43 5.11
CA PHE A 141 -21.65 -15.20 3.69
C PHE A 141 -20.53 -15.92 2.92
N LYS A 142 -20.90 -16.84 2.04
CA LYS A 142 -19.95 -17.55 1.18
C LYS A 142 -19.91 -16.89 -0.19
N LEU A 143 -18.77 -16.31 -0.55
CA LEU A 143 -18.49 -15.86 -1.91
C LEU A 143 -18.04 -17.07 -2.74
N ASN A 144 -18.99 -17.77 -3.36
CA ASN A 144 -18.70 -19.01 -4.07
C ASN A 144 -17.95 -18.80 -5.40
N ASN A 145 -18.10 -17.65 -6.04
CA ASN A 145 -17.54 -17.32 -7.36
C ASN A 145 -16.69 -16.06 -7.28
N PHE A 146 -15.60 -16.12 -6.54
CA PHE A 146 -14.68 -15.03 -6.48
C PHE A 146 -13.37 -15.36 -7.25
N PRO A 147 -12.77 -14.45 -8.03
CA PRO A 147 -13.25 -13.09 -8.36
C PRO A 147 -14.55 -13.11 -9.15
N PHE A 148 -15.39 -12.09 -8.93
CA PHE A 148 -16.68 -11.98 -9.60
C PHE A 148 -16.54 -12.26 -11.09
N SER A 149 -17.24 -13.26 -11.58
CA SER A 149 -17.39 -13.50 -13.01
C SER A 149 -17.99 -12.24 -13.64
N GLN A 150 -17.40 -11.72 -14.68
CA GLN A 150 -17.98 -10.60 -15.43
C GLN A 150 -19.14 -11.05 -16.33
N GLY A 151 -19.67 -12.23 -16.08
CA GLY A 151 -20.70 -12.86 -16.87
C GLY A 151 -20.11 -13.57 -18.08
N ASP A 152 -20.71 -14.68 -18.42
CA ASP A 152 -20.46 -15.33 -19.71
C ASP A 152 -21.07 -14.42 -20.79
N ASN A 153 -20.21 -13.84 -21.64
CA ASN A 153 -20.64 -13.19 -22.87
C ASN A 153 -20.94 -14.25 -23.91
#